data_51c069f157708d7941b9af5ecf4ce1af
#
_entry.id   51c069f157708d7941b9af5ecf4ce1af
#
_cell.length_a   1.000
_cell.length_b   1.000
_cell.length_c   1.000
_cell.angle_alpha   90.00
_cell.angle_beta   90.00
_cell.angle_gamma   90.00
#
_symmetry.space_group_name_H-M   'P 1'
#
loop_
_entity.id
_entity.type
_entity.pdbx_description
1 polymer ?
#
loop_
_entity_poly.entity_id
_entity_poly.type
_entity_poly.pdbx_seq_one_letter_code
_entity_poly.pdbx_strand_id
1 'polypeptide(L)'
;MDFIPVCEPYLNGRELEYVTDAVRTGWISSSGKYVTAFEEKFAEYCGVAHGVAVCNGTIALHLALLALGVGKGDEVILPTFTMIASAFAVCYTGAKPVFVDADPDTWNIDVTKIEEKITPRTKVIMPVHIFGKMCEMDAIRALAEKYGLMVVEDAAEAHGAEYHGRKAGACSEVSAFSFFANKNITTGEGGMVLTDNKAFFDRARYFKNVCFPLDGPRNYRHDDIGYNYRMSNVVAAIGLAQVEKADEYRAMRIRNHQLYRKFLSDVPGVRFQAPPAPDCVDVCWMNTIVVDPAVYGHGKDDLIAHLKEQGIDTRLLFTGMHRQKAMRDFGCDCSGDYPVCDWLTENGFYLPSGSNLQEAQIERICDVIRKFANV
;
A
#
# COMPACT_ATOMS: atom_id res chain seq x y z
N MET A 1 31.69 -5.82 -8.28
CA MET A 1 30.71 -6.30 -7.26
C MET A 1 29.36 -6.37 -7.95
N ASP A 2 28.59 -7.42 -7.70
CA ASP A 2 27.27 -7.56 -8.30
C ASP A 2 26.32 -6.49 -7.73
N PHE A 3 25.55 -5.86 -8.64
CA PHE A 3 24.56 -4.86 -8.28
C PHE A 3 23.38 -5.52 -7.54
N ILE A 4 22.92 -4.92 -6.44
CA ILE A 4 21.74 -5.36 -5.68
C ILE A 4 20.64 -4.30 -5.83
N PRO A 5 19.58 -4.58 -6.62
CA PRO A 5 18.48 -3.64 -6.80
C PRO A 5 17.60 -3.56 -5.55
N VAL A 6 16.85 -2.45 -5.39
CA VAL A 6 15.89 -2.30 -4.30
C VAL A 6 14.83 -3.41 -4.31
N CYS A 7 14.29 -3.71 -5.48
CA CYS A 7 13.31 -4.78 -5.64
C CYS A 7 13.20 -5.16 -7.11
N GLU A 8 13.03 -6.45 -7.36
CA GLU A 8 12.69 -7.01 -8.66
C GLU A 8 11.43 -7.87 -8.52
N PRO A 9 10.54 -7.86 -9.52
CA PRO A 9 9.42 -8.80 -9.57
C PRO A 9 9.92 -10.24 -9.52
N TYR A 10 9.31 -11.06 -8.67
CA TYR A 10 9.64 -12.48 -8.59
C TYR A 10 8.53 -13.31 -9.20
N LEU A 11 8.77 -13.83 -10.41
CA LEU A 11 7.82 -14.55 -11.25
C LEU A 11 8.26 -16.02 -11.33
N ASN A 12 7.92 -16.82 -10.32
CA ASN A 12 8.32 -18.22 -10.21
C ASN A 12 7.12 -19.19 -10.19
N GLY A 13 5.94 -18.69 -10.54
CA GLY A 13 4.69 -19.44 -10.60
C GLY A 13 4.26 -19.78 -12.03
N ARG A 14 2.96 -19.72 -12.26
CA ARG A 14 2.31 -20.04 -13.54
C ARG A 14 2.07 -18.82 -14.44
N GLU A 15 2.76 -17.71 -14.21
CA GLU A 15 2.54 -16.45 -14.91
C GLU A 15 2.66 -16.62 -16.43
N LEU A 16 3.75 -17.27 -16.89
CA LEU A 16 3.98 -17.50 -18.32
C LEU A 16 2.91 -18.41 -18.94
N GLU A 17 2.47 -19.43 -18.22
CA GLU A 17 1.42 -20.36 -18.67
C GLU A 17 0.10 -19.60 -18.85
N TYR A 18 -0.34 -18.84 -17.86
CA TYR A 18 -1.62 -18.15 -17.89
C TYR A 18 -1.65 -16.99 -18.90
N VAL A 19 -0.56 -16.24 -19.01
CA VAL A 19 -0.42 -15.19 -20.03
C VAL A 19 -0.45 -15.79 -21.44
N THR A 20 0.28 -16.90 -21.64
CA THR A 20 0.28 -17.62 -22.94
C THR A 20 -1.11 -18.11 -23.31
N ASP A 21 -1.87 -18.65 -22.36
CA ASP A 21 -3.25 -19.08 -22.59
C ASP A 21 -4.17 -17.87 -22.95
N ALA A 22 -4.07 -16.77 -22.23
CA ALA A 22 -4.84 -15.55 -22.52
C ALA A 22 -4.56 -15.04 -23.96
N VAL A 23 -3.31 -15.01 -24.37
CA VAL A 23 -2.90 -14.56 -25.71
C VAL A 23 -3.34 -15.57 -26.79
N ARG A 24 -3.12 -16.88 -26.56
CA ARG A 24 -3.48 -17.94 -27.52
C ARG A 24 -4.97 -18.00 -27.77
N THR A 25 -5.79 -17.75 -26.75
CA THR A 25 -7.25 -17.78 -26.85
C THR A 25 -7.85 -16.47 -27.34
N GLY A 26 -7.04 -15.41 -27.47
CA GLY A 26 -7.49 -14.07 -27.88
C GLY A 26 -8.22 -13.27 -26.79
N TRP A 27 -8.36 -13.78 -25.58
CA TRP A 27 -8.99 -13.10 -24.46
C TRP A 27 -7.98 -12.20 -23.73
N ILE A 28 -7.64 -11.07 -24.35
CA ILE A 28 -6.57 -10.16 -23.86
C ILE A 28 -7.10 -8.87 -23.23
N SER A 29 -8.38 -8.51 -23.46
CA SER A 29 -8.97 -7.27 -22.96
C SER A 29 -9.50 -7.40 -21.52
N SER A 30 -10.41 -6.53 -21.14
CA SER A 30 -10.99 -6.51 -19.78
C SER A 30 -12.11 -7.53 -19.52
N SER A 31 -12.26 -8.48 -20.42
CA SER A 31 -13.18 -9.62 -20.27
C SER A 31 -12.37 -10.90 -20.42
N GLY A 32 -12.63 -11.88 -19.57
CA GLY A 32 -11.96 -13.17 -19.62
C GLY A 32 -11.90 -13.86 -18.26
N LYS A 33 -11.60 -15.15 -18.29
CA LYS A 33 -11.63 -16.02 -17.10
C LYS A 33 -10.64 -15.60 -16.02
N TYR A 34 -9.48 -15.01 -16.41
CA TYR A 34 -8.45 -14.65 -15.45
C TYR A 34 -8.82 -13.43 -14.61
N VAL A 35 -9.61 -12.48 -15.14
CA VAL A 35 -10.09 -11.35 -14.35
C VAL A 35 -10.97 -11.86 -13.21
N THR A 36 -11.98 -12.69 -13.51
CA THR A 36 -12.88 -13.25 -12.50
C THR A 36 -12.13 -14.13 -11.50
N ALA A 37 -11.28 -15.03 -11.99
CA ALA A 37 -10.51 -15.93 -11.13
C ALA A 37 -9.54 -15.18 -10.20
N PHE A 38 -8.92 -14.09 -10.68
CA PHE A 38 -8.05 -13.25 -9.85
C PHE A 38 -8.85 -12.47 -8.80
N GLU A 39 -10.01 -11.87 -9.18
CA GLU A 39 -10.90 -11.18 -8.25
C GLU A 39 -11.36 -12.13 -7.12
N GLU A 40 -11.83 -13.33 -7.46
CA GLU A 40 -12.28 -14.35 -6.51
C GLU A 40 -11.13 -14.86 -5.63
N LYS A 41 -9.98 -15.22 -6.23
CA LYS A 41 -8.87 -15.81 -5.49
C LYS A 41 -8.20 -14.83 -4.54
N PHE A 42 -8.10 -13.56 -4.92
CA PHE A 42 -7.53 -12.54 -4.04
C PHE A 42 -8.49 -12.15 -2.90
N ALA A 43 -9.80 -12.06 -3.18
CA ALA A 43 -10.83 -11.87 -2.16
C ALA A 43 -10.82 -13.03 -1.14
N GLU A 44 -10.78 -14.29 -1.61
CA GLU A 44 -10.63 -15.49 -0.78
C GLU A 44 -9.35 -15.42 0.09
N TYR A 45 -8.22 -15.04 -0.51
CA TYR A 45 -6.94 -14.91 0.20
C TYR A 45 -7.02 -13.90 1.36
N CYS A 46 -7.71 -12.79 1.16
CA CYS A 46 -7.91 -11.76 2.18
C CYS A 46 -9.06 -12.09 3.16
N GLY A 47 -9.89 -13.10 2.87
CA GLY A 47 -11.06 -13.46 3.69
C GLY A 47 -12.22 -12.49 3.53
N VAL A 48 -12.41 -11.92 2.31
CA VAL A 48 -13.44 -10.93 1.94
C VAL A 48 -14.32 -11.51 0.83
N ALA A 49 -15.60 -11.18 0.80
CA ALA A 49 -16.57 -11.79 -0.12
C ALA A 49 -16.38 -11.35 -1.59
N HIS A 50 -15.96 -10.12 -1.84
CA HIS A 50 -15.98 -9.54 -3.18
C HIS A 50 -14.69 -8.79 -3.53
N GLY A 51 -14.16 -9.03 -4.74
CA GLY A 51 -13.04 -8.31 -5.34
C GLY A 51 -13.43 -7.61 -6.65
N VAL A 52 -12.85 -6.44 -6.89
CA VAL A 52 -13.03 -5.66 -8.13
C VAL A 52 -11.65 -5.24 -8.64
N ALA A 53 -11.14 -5.97 -9.64
CA ALA A 53 -9.84 -5.69 -10.24
C ALA A 53 -9.85 -4.41 -11.09
N VAL A 54 -8.82 -3.58 -10.93
CA VAL A 54 -8.62 -2.31 -11.63
C VAL A 54 -7.18 -2.15 -12.11
N CYS A 55 -6.89 -1.14 -12.94
CA CYS A 55 -5.62 -1.02 -13.63
C CYS A 55 -4.44 -0.53 -12.77
N ASN A 56 -4.65 0.03 -11.58
CA ASN A 56 -3.61 0.33 -10.58
C ASN A 56 -4.18 0.67 -9.21
N GLY A 57 -3.29 0.75 -8.19
CA GLY A 57 -3.67 1.02 -6.80
C GLY A 57 -4.28 2.40 -6.55
N THR A 58 -3.79 3.45 -7.23
CA THR A 58 -4.37 4.81 -7.12
C THR A 58 -5.85 4.83 -7.51
N ILE A 59 -6.16 4.11 -8.58
CA ILE A 59 -7.53 3.95 -9.08
C ILE A 59 -8.36 3.06 -8.14
N ALA A 60 -7.75 2.05 -7.50
CA ALA A 60 -8.44 1.25 -6.49
C ALA A 60 -8.91 2.12 -5.31
N LEU A 61 -8.05 3.00 -4.80
CA LEU A 61 -8.41 3.95 -3.74
C LEU A 61 -9.52 4.92 -4.17
N HIS A 62 -9.39 5.51 -5.37
CA HIS A 62 -10.43 6.40 -5.89
C HIS A 62 -11.76 5.68 -6.03
N LEU A 63 -11.76 4.46 -6.57
CA LEU A 63 -12.96 3.65 -6.75
C LEU A 63 -13.59 3.23 -5.40
N ALA A 64 -12.77 2.91 -4.39
CA ALA A 64 -13.23 2.63 -3.03
C ALA A 64 -13.99 3.82 -2.44
N LEU A 65 -13.44 5.03 -2.56
CA LEU A 65 -14.07 6.26 -2.09
C LEU A 65 -15.37 6.56 -2.86
N LEU A 66 -15.39 6.37 -4.18
CA LEU A 66 -16.60 6.52 -5.00
C LEU A 66 -17.69 5.50 -4.59
N ALA A 67 -17.31 4.26 -4.27
CA ALA A 67 -18.25 3.24 -3.82
C ALA A 67 -18.95 3.65 -2.51
N LEU A 68 -18.24 4.34 -1.62
CA LEU A 68 -18.78 4.90 -0.39
C LEU A 68 -19.54 6.24 -0.59
N GLY A 69 -19.55 6.76 -1.82
CA GLY A 69 -20.22 8.02 -2.14
C GLY A 69 -19.48 9.27 -1.62
N VAL A 70 -18.16 9.18 -1.44
CA VAL A 70 -17.32 10.34 -1.11
C VAL A 70 -17.27 11.30 -2.29
N GLY A 71 -17.42 12.60 -2.04
CA GLY A 71 -17.46 13.61 -3.09
C GLY A 71 -17.18 15.03 -2.58
N LYS A 72 -17.50 16.01 -3.43
CA LYS A 72 -17.29 17.42 -3.14
C LYS A 72 -17.98 17.86 -1.84
N GLY A 73 -17.22 18.45 -0.94
CA GLY A 73 -17.67 18.92 0.37
C GLY A 73 -17.39 17.96 1.50
N ASP A 74 -17.07 16.71 1.20
CA ASP A 74 -16.66 15.72 2.19
C ASP A 74 -15.17 15.89 2.56
N GLU A 75 -14.81 15.34 3.72
CA GLU A 75 -13.44 15.24 4.21
C GLU A 75 -13.07 13.78 4.47
N VAL A 76 -11.82 13.44 4.15
CA VAL A 76 -11.23 12.12 4.42
C VAL A 76 -9.98 12.31 5.27
N ILE A 77 -9.95 11.71 6.46
CA ILE A 77 -8.79 11.73 7.36
C ILE A 77 -7.82 10.63 6.94
N LEU A 78 -6.55 10.97 6.75
CA LEU A 78 -5.48 10.04 6.38
C LEU A 78 -4.13 10.48 6.95
N PRO A 79 -3.12 9.57 7.04
CA PRO A 79 -1.79 9.97 7.49
C PRO A 79 -1.12 10.93 6.51
N THR A 80 -0.35 11.88 7.03
CA THR A 80 0.51 12.73 6.20
C THR A 80 1.72 11.97 5.65
N PHE A 81 2.18 10.93 6.38
CA PHE A 81 3.27 10.06 5.96
C PHE A 81 2.72 8.87 5.16
N THR A 82 2.62 9.03 3.86
CA THR A 82 2.14 8.00 2.92
C THR A 82 2.59 8.32 1.49
N MET A 83 2.40 7.36 0.58
CA MET A 83 2.52 7.59 -0.86
C MET A 83 1.42 8.57 -1.33
N ILE A 84 1.78 9.50 -2.20
CA ILE A 84 0.88 10.59 -2.65
C ILE A 84 -0.46 10.10 -3.23
N ALA A 85 -0.54 8.86 -3.71
CA ALA A 85 -1.75 8.27 -4.28
C ALA A 85 -2.93 8.26 -3.29
N SER A 86 -2.68 8.05 -2.00
CA SER A 86 -3.71 8.08 -0.96
C SER A 86 -4.43 9.43 -0.93
N ALA A 87 -3.67 10.53 -0.91
CA ALA A 87 -4.22 11.88 -0.93
C ALA A 87 -4.83 12.25 -2.30
N PHE A 88 -4.18 11.87 -3.41
CA PHE A 88 -4.71 12.16 -4.75
C PHE A 88 -6.03 11.45 -5.00
N ALA A 89 -6.21 10.22 -4.54
CA ALA A 89 -7.48 9.51 -4.68
C ALA A 89 -8.64 10.27 -4.01
N VAL A 90 -8.39 10.88 -2.85
CA VAL A 90 -9.37 11.77 -2.20
C VAL A 90 -9.64 13.01 -3.06
N CYS A 91 -8.59 13.68 -3.54
CA CYS A 91 -8.73 14.88 -4.38
C CYS A 91 -9.53 14.58 -5.67
N TYR A 92 -9.36 13.40 -6.27
CA TYR A 92 -10.09 13.02 -7.49
C TYR A 92 -11.61 12.93 -7.28
N THR A 93 -12.08 12.65 -6.07
CA THR A 93 -13.52 12.69 -5.74
C THR A 93 -14.05 14.11 -5.57
N GLY A 94 -13.18 15.11 -5.47
CA GLY A 94 -13.52 16.49 -5.08
C GLY A 94 -13.61 16.69 -3.56
N ALA A 95 -13.40 15.65 -2.76
CA ALA A 95 -13.29 15.75 -1.30
C ALA A 95 -11.94 16.32 -0.87
N LYS A 96 -11.81 16.68 0.41
CA LYS A 96 -10.56 17.21 0.97
C LYS A 96 -9.85 16.19 1.84
N PRO A 97 -8.56 15.91 1.57
CA PRO A 97 -7.68 15.22 2.52
C PRO A 97 -7.51 16.05 3.81
N VAL A 98 -7.59 15.39 4.96
CA VAL A 98 -7.28 15.94 6.28
C VAL A 98 -6.15 15.13 6.88
N PHE A 99 -5.02 15.77 7.17
CA PHE A 99 -3.79 15.07 7.52
C PHE A 99 -3.62 14.90 9.03
N VAL A 100 -3.13 13.71 9.39
CA VAL A 100 -2.73 13.33 10.75
C VAL A 100 -1.26 12.90 10.71
N ASP A 101 -0.48 13.23 11.74
CA ASP A 101 0.92 12.82 11.85
C ASP A 101 1.05 11.30 12.03
N ALA A 102 2.25 10.80 11.86
CA ALA A 102 2.58 9.40 12.12
C ALA A 102 2.86 9.16 13.60
N ASP A 103 2.60 7.96 14.06
CA ASP A 103 3.07 7.45 15.35
C ASP A 103 4.60 7.18 15.26
N PRO A 104 5.38 7.57 16.27
CA PRO A 104 6.85 7.53 16.22
C PRO A 104 7.46 6.13 16.18
N ASP A 105 6.71 5.11 16.59
CA ASP A 105 7.20 3.74 16.70
C ASP A 105 6.69 2.88 15.53
N THR A 106 5.42 2.99 15.22
CA THR A 106 4.78 2.20 14.15
C THR A 106 4.88 2.87 12.77
N TRP A 107 5.09 4.19 12.72
CA TRP A 107 5.08 5.06 11.53
C TRP A 107 3.75 5.09 10.79
N ASN A 108 2.75 4.38 11.28
CA ASN A 108 1.36 4.46 10.84
C ASN A 108 0.70 5.74 11.33
N ILE A 109 -0.54 6.00 10.92
CA ILE A 109 -1.32 7.12 11.43
C ILE A 109 -1.39 7.09 12.96
N ASP A 110 -1.11 8.21 13.62
CA ASP A 110 -1.26 8.35 15.07
C ASP A 110 -2.75 8.41 15.42
N VAL A 111 -3.27 7.28 15.91
CA VAL A 111 -4.70 7.15 16.23
C VAL A 111 -5.16 8.12 17.31
N THR A 112 -4.25 8.56 18.19
CA THR A 112 -4.57 9.50 19.27
C THR A 112 -4.86 10.91 18.75
N LYS A 113 -4.43 11.24 17.54
CA LYS A 113 -4.61 12.55 16.88
C LYS A 113 -5.75 12.57 15.86
N ILE A 114 -6.43 11.44 15.63
CA ILE A 114 -7.52 11.36 14.64
C ILE A 114 -8.73 12.16 15.13
N GLU A 115 -9.13 11.98 16.39
CA GLU A 115 -10.37 12.52 16.93
C GLU A 115 -10.46 14.05 16.82
N GLU A 116 -9.37 14.77 17.07
CA GLU A 116 -9.31 16.25 16.98
C GLU A 116 -9.48 16.79 15.54
N LYS A 117 -9.31 15.94 14.53
CA LYS A 117 -9.46 16.28 13.10
C LYS A 117 -10.86 16.01 12.56
N ILE A 118 -11.73 15.37 13.36
CA ILE A 118 -13.11 15.06 12.93
C ILE A 118 -13.95 16.32 12.90
N THR A 119 -14.59 16.57 11.77
CA THR A 119 -15.54 17.68 11.57
C THR A 119 -16.90 17.13 11.09
N PRO A 120 -17.98 17.94 11.04
CA PRO A 120 -19.24 17.52 10.43
C PRO A 120 -19.17 17.14 8.95
N ARG A 121 -18.05 17.43 8.26
CA ARG A 121 -17.80 17.05 6.87
C ARG A 121 -17.00 15.75 6.75
N THR A 122 -16.41 15.29 7.83
CA THR A 122 -15.65 14.04 7.83
C THR A 122 -16.56 12.88 7.50
N LYS A 123 -16.21 12.09 6.50
CA LYS A 123 -16.99 10.94 6.03
C LYS A 123 -16.23 9.62 6.15
N VAL A 124 -14.91 9.66 5.97
CA VAL A 124 -14.06 8.48 5.95
C VAL A 124 -12.79 8.72 6.78
N ILE A 125 -12.37 7.69 7.51
CA ILE A 125 -10.99 7.54 7.99
C ILE A 125 -10.30 6.55 7.06
N MET A 126 -9.15 6.94 6.48
CA MET A 126 -8.39 6.11 5.56
C MET A 126 -7.00 5.82 6.16
N PRO A 127 -6.87 4.78 7.01
CA PRO A 127 -5.59 4.30 7.46
C PRO A 127 -4.78 3.75 6.28
N VAL A 128 -3.47 3.94 6.32
CA VAL A 128 -2.51 3.35 5.39
C VAL A 128 -1.62 2.38 6.16
N HIS A 129 -1.57 1.13 5.75
CA HIS A 129 -0.73 0.10 6.37
C HIS A 129 0.70 0.21 5.89
N ILE A 130 1.41 1.24 6.41
CA ILE A 130 2.69 1.69 5.87
C ILE A 130 3.77 0.59 5.93
N PHE A 131 4.43 0.34 4.82
CA PHE A 131 5.46 -0.69 4.62
C PHE A 131 5.02 -2.12 4.96
N GLY A 132 3.70 -2.36 5.04
CA GLY A 132 3.14 -3.68 5.32
C GLY A 132 2.88 -3.96 6.81
N LYS A 133 2.86 -2.89 7.62
CA LYS A 133 2.48 -2.93 9.04
C LYS A 133 1.04 -2.47 9.22
N MET A 134 0.20 -3.32 9.84
CA MET A 134 -1.19 -2.97 10.12
C MET A 134 -1.30 -1.79 11.08
N CYS A 135 -2.22 -0.86 10.78
CA CYS A 135 -2.64 0.18 11.72
C CYS A 135 -3.41 -0.43 12.91
N GLU A 136 -3.58 0.34 13.98
CA GLU A 136 -4.41 -0.03 15.14
C GLU A 136 -5.90 0.01 14.78
N MET A 137 -6.35 -1.02 14.05
CA MET A 137 -7.69 -1.03 13.44
C MET A 137 -8.83 -1.00 14.45
N ASP A 138 -8.65 -1.58 15.65
CA ASP A 138 -9.69 -1.56 16.68
C ASP A 138 -9.94 -0.14 17.19
N ALA A 139 -8.88 0.65 17.41
CA ALA A 139 -9.01 2.06 17.83
C ALA A 139 -9.63 2.92 16.70
N ILE A 140 -9.21 2.71 15.46
CA ILE A 140 -9.77 3.41 14.28
C ILE A 140 -11.26 3.08 14.11
N ARG A 141 -11.64 1.82 14.23
CA ARG A 141 -13.04 1.39 14.10
C ARG A 141 -13.91 1.91 15.23
N ALA A 142 -13.38 1.95 16.45
CA ALA A 142 -14.11 2.54 17.59
C ALA A 142 -14.39 4.04 17.37
N LEU A 143 -13.43 4.79 16.81
CA LEU A 143 -13.66 6.19 16.43
C LEU A 143 -14.69 6.32 15.29
N ALA A 144 -14.57 5.48 14.25
CA ALA A 144 -15.50 5.47 13.14
C ALA A 144 -16.93 5.18 13.61
N GLU A 145 -17.14 4.20 14.46
CA GLU A 145 -18.44 3.86 15.05
C GLU A 145 -18.98 5.03 15.91
N LYS A 146 -18.14 5.61 16.77
CA LYS A 146 -18.52 6.73 17.65
C LYS A 146 -19.05 7.94 16.87
N TYR A 147 -18.49 8.22 15.69
CA TYR A 147 -18.81 9.39 14.87
C TYR A 147 -19.64 9.08 13.63
N GLY A 148 -20.04 7.82 13.41
CA GLY A 148 -20.80 7.40 12.24
C GLY A 148 -20.02 7.53 10.93
N LEU A 149 -18.69 7.31 10.96
CA LEU A 149 -17.79 7.40 9.83
C LEU A 149 -17.58 6.00 9.22
N MET A 150 -17.11 5.95 7.97
CA MET A 150 -16.68 4.73 7.31
C MET A 150 -15.14 4.63 7.32
N VAL A 151 -14.62 3.42 7.17
CA VAL A 151 -13.18 3.18 7.09
C VAL A 151 -12.84 2.62 5.70
N VAL A 152 -11.79 3.17 5.07
CA VAL A 152 -11.18 2.62 3.86
C VAL A 152 -9.75 2.23 4.18
N GLU A 153 -9.42 0.93 4.12
CA GLU A 153 -8.02 0.51 4.22
C GLU A 153 -7.26 0.82 2.94
N ASP A 154 -6.20 1.65 3.01
CA ASP A 154 -5.15 1.63 2.01
C ASP A 154 -4.17 0.50 2.37
N ALA A 155 -4.42 -0.66 1.76
CA ALA A 155 -3.66 -1.89 1.96
C ALA A 155 -2.66 -2.16 0.80
N ALA A 156 -2.31 -1.11 0.03
CA ALA A 156 -1.43 -1.20 -1.13
C ALA A 156 -0.05 -1.81 -0.82
N GLU A 157 0.36 -1.85 0.43
CA GLU A 157 1.65 -2.35 0.92
C GLU A 157 1.53 -3.57 1.84
N ALA A 158 0.30 -4.06 2.10
CA ALA A 158 0.02 -4.98 3.19
C ALA A 158 -0.56 -6.34 2.75
N HIS A 159 -0.16 -6.85 1.57
CA HIS A 159 -0.62 -8.15 1.06
C HIS A 159 -0.31 -9.29 2.05
N GLY A 160 -1.35 -9.79 2.73
CA GLY A 160 -1.24 -10.86 3.70
C GLY A 160 -0.76 -10.45 5.09
N ALA A 161 -0.66 -9.15 5.41
CA ALA A 161 -0.51 -8.69 6.78
C ALA A 161 -1.74 -9.08 7.59
N GLU A 162 -1.57 -9.30 8.90
CA GLU A 162 -2.65 -9.74 9.78
C GLU A 162 -2.74 -8.87 11.03
N TYR A 163 -3.98 -8.57 11.41
CA TYR A 163 -4.34 -7.88 12.63
C TYR A 163 -5.38 -8.72 13.39
N HIS A 164 -5.00 -9.27 14.56
CA HIS A 164 -5.83 -10.14 15.39
C HIS A 164 -6.50 -11.28 14.57
N GLY A 165 -5.72 -11.95 13.71
CA GLY A 165 -6.16 -13.06 12.88
C GLY A 165 -6.99 -12.69 11.64
N ARG A 166 -7.19 -11.40 11.36
CA ARG A 166 -7.84 -10.90 10.14
C ARG A 166 -6.79 -10.31 9.21
N LYS A 167 -6.82 -10.69 7.94
CA LYS A 167 -5.89 -10.13 6.95
C LYS A 167 -6.23 -8.69 6.61
N ALA A 168 -5.21 -7.93 6.20
CA ALA A 168 -5.39 -6.62 5.58
C ALA A 168 -6.43 -6.70 4.46
N GLY A 169 -7.32 -5.73 4.41
CA GLY A 169 -8.46 -5.71 3.51
C GLY A 169 -9.76 -6.24 4.09
N ALA A 170 -9.71 -6.95 5.23
CA ALA A 170 -10.88 -7.48 5.91
C ALA A 170 -11.23 -6.72 7.21
N CYS A 171 -10.59 -5.57 7.47
CA CYS A 171 -10.77 -4.81 8.71
C CYS A 171 -11.63 -3.55 8.56
N SER A 172 -12.18 -3.29 7.38
CA SER A 172 -12.95 -2.07 7.05
C SER A 172 -14.13 -2.34 6.12
N GLU A 173 -14.92 -1.31 5.80
CA GLU A 173 -16.03 -1.39 4.84
C GLU A 173 -15.55 -1.66 3.42
N VAL A 174 -14.45 -1.03 3.02
CA VAL A 174 -13.83 -1.18 1.71
C VAL A 174 -12.32 -1.06 1.86
N SER A 175 -11.58 -1.84 1.11
CA SER A 175 -10.11 -1.75 1.05
C SER A 175 -9.59 -1.64 -0.37
N ALA A 176 -8.39 -1.10 -0.53
CA ALA A 176 -7.74 -0.93 -1.81
C ALA A 176 -6.30 -1.48 -1.78
N PHE A 177 -5.96 -2.25 -2.83
CA PHE A 177 -4.64 -2.86 -3.01
C PHE A 177 -3.97 -2.38 -4.29
N SER A 178 -2.65 -2.41 -4.31
CA SER A 178 -1.81 -2.15 -5.47
C SER A 178 -1.01 -3.40 -5.82
N PHE A 179 -0.95 -3.74 -7.11
CA PHE A 179 -0.10 -4.81 -7.64
C PHE A 179 1.02 -4.25 -8.51
N PHE A 180 1.52 -3.06 -8.15
CA PHE A 180 2.68 -2.47 -8.83
C PHE A 180 3.91 -3.40 -8.75
N ALA A 181 4.86 -3.23 -9.66
CA ALA A 181 5.98 -4.16 -9.89
C ALA A 181 6.79 -4.55 -8.63
N ASN A 182 6.87 -3.69 -7.62
CA ASN A 182 7.64 -3.95 -6.39
C ASN A 182 6.79 -4.51 -5.22
N LYS A 183 5.49 -4.72 -5.40
CA LYS A 183 4.61 -5.27 -4.36
C LYS A 183 4.85 -6.75 -4.11
N ASN A 184 4.42 -7.25 -2.95
CA ASN A 184 4.59 -8.66 -2.57
C ASN A 184 3.89 -9.61 -3.55
N ILE A 185 2.71 -9.20 -4.02
CA ILE A 185 1.97 -9.79 -5.13
C ILE A 185 1.94 -8.73 -6.22
N THR A 186 2.38 -9.05 -7.42
CA THR A 186 2.48 -8.06 -8.51
C THR A 186 1.82 -8.51 -9.82
N THR A 187 1.34 -7.54 -10.58
CA THR A 187 0.91 -7.71 -11.97
C THR A 187 1.67 -6.78 -12.91
N GLY A 188 2.77 -6.15 -12.42
CA GLY A 188 3.46 -5.05 -13.08
C GLY A 188 2.74 -3.72 -12.83
N GLU A 189 1.52 -3.61 -13.27
CA GLU A 189 0.54 -2.58 -12.94
C GLU A 189 -0.80 -3.24 -12.61
N GLY A 190 -1.47 -2.83 -11.55
CA GLY A 190 -2.77 -3.38 -11.14
C GLY A 190 -3.22 -2.87 -9.78
N GLY A 191 -4.50 -3.08 -9.49
CA GLY A 191 -5.12 -2.81 -8.20
C GLY A 191 -6.36 -3.66 -7.98
N MET A 192 -6.85 -3.69 -6.74
CA MET A 192 -8.06 -4.39 -6.35
C MET A 192 -8.80 -3.59 -5.29
N VAL A 193 -10.11 -3.50 -5.42
CA VAL A 193 -11.01 -3.07 -4.33
C VAL A 193 -11.63 -4.31 -3.73
N LEU A 194 -11.63 -4.44 -2.40
CA LEU A 194 -12.30 -5.53 -1.68
C LEU A 194 -13.40 -4.97 -0.77
N THR A 195 -14.48 -5.74 -0.62
CA THR A 195 -15.56 -5.43 0.33
C THR A 195 -16.45 -6.64 0.57
N ASP A 196 -17.01 -6.74 1.77
CA ASP A 196 -18.07 -7.71 2.08
C ASP A 196 -19.46 -7.16 1.72
N ASN A 197 -19.59 -5.86 1.46
CA ASN A 197 -20.85 -5.20 1.20
C ASN A 197 -21.20 -5.24 -0.29
N LYS A 198 -22.27 -5.99 -0.61
CA LYS A 198 -22.77 -6.15 -1.99
C LYS A 198 -23.09 -4.81 -2.67
N ALA A 199 -23.62 -3.83 -1.93
CA ALA A 199 -23.98 -2.54 -2.51
C ALA A 199 -22.71 -1.74 -2.90
N PHE A 200 -21.65 -1.77 -2.09
CA PHE A 200 -20.37 -1.15 -2.41
C PHE A 200 -19.68 -1.85 -3.57
N PHE A 201 -19.73 -3.19 -3.60
CA PHE A 201 -19.24 -3.99 -4.71
C PHE A 201 -19.92 -3.61 -6.04
N ASP A 202 -21.24 -3.54 -6.06
CA ASP A 202 -21.99 -3.18 -7.28
C ASP A 202 -21.69 -1.76 -7.73
N ARG A 203 -21.60 -0.79 -6.80
CA ARG A 203 -21.18 0.58 -7.12
C ARG A 203 -19.78 0.63 -7.70
N ALA A 204 -18.81 -0.08 -7.12
CA ALA A 204 -17.45 -0.15 -7.65
C ALA A 204 -17.43 -0.74 -9.06
N ARG A 205 -18.15 -1.85 -9.32
CA ARG A 205 -18.29 -2.45 -10.66
C ARG A 205 -18.93 -1.51 -11.66
N TYR A 206 -19.94 -0.77 -11.25
CA TYR A 206 -20.65 0.21 -12.08
C TYR A 206 -19.70 1.34 -12.48
N PHE A 207 -19.08 2.02 -11.53
CA PHE A 207 -18.18 3.14 -11.82
C PHE A 207 -16.94 2.72 -12.61
N LYS A 208 -16.31 1.56 -12.31
CA LYS A 208 -15.11 1.11 -13.04
C LYS A 208 -15.38 0.82 -14.52
N ASN A 209 -16.63 0.54 -14.89
CA ASN A 209 -17.04 0.12 -16.22
C ASN A 209 -17.85 1.19 -16.95
N VAL A 210 -17.45 2.46 -16.82
CA VAL A 210 -18.05 3.60 -17.52
C VAL A 210 -19.55 3.75 -17.23
N CYS A 211 -20.00 3.30 -16.06
CA CYS A 211 -21.41 3.29 -15.66
C CYS A 211 -22.35 2.56 -16.64
N PHE A 212 -21.88 1.49 -17.27
CA PHE A 212 -22.81 0.58 -17.96
C PHE A 212 -23.70 -0.14 -16.92
N PRO A 213 -24.97 -0.36 -17.23
CA PRO A 213 -25.85 -1.16 -16.38
C PRO A 213 -25.20 -2.50 -16.02
N LEU A 214 -25.33 -2.90 -14.76
CA LEU A 214 -24.79 -4.18 -14.28
C LEU A 214 -25.62 -5.36 -14.79
N ASP A 215 -26.91 -5.12 -15.00
CA ASP A 215 -27.89 -6.12 -15.44
C ASP A 215 -28.52 -5.71 -16.77
N GLY A 216 -28.86 -6.69 -17.60
CA GLY A 216 -29.52 -6.49 -18.87
C GLY A 216 -28.55 -6.14 -20.04
N PRO A 217 -29.11 -5.85 -21.23
CA PRO A 217 -28.28 -5.56 -22.38
C PRO A 217 -27.63 -4.18 -22.29
N ARG A 218 -26.40 -4.06 -22.80
CA ARG A 218 -25.73 -2.77 -23.00
C ARG A 218 -26.57 -1.86 -23.89
N ASN A 219 -26.87 -0.66 -23.41
CA ASN A 219 -27.74 0.28 -24.13
C ASN A 219 -27.10 1.65 -24.40
N TYR A 220 -25.82 1.88 -24.10
CA TYR A 220 -25.10 3.15 -24.31
C TYR A 220 -25.81 4.40 -23.72
N ARG A 221 -26.67 4.20 -22.72
CA ARG A 221 -27.20 5.27 -21.87
C ARG A 221 -26.48 5.23 -20.55
N HIS A 222 -26.02 6.38 -20.10
CA HIS A 222 -25.23 6.51 -18.89
C HIS A 222 -25.88 7.56 -18.00
N ASP A 223 -26.30 7.14 -16.80
CA ASP A 223 -26.96 8.02 -15.84
C ASP A 223 -25.93 8.77 -14.98
N ASP A 224 -24.70 8.25 -14.88
CA ASP A 224 -23.60 8.82 -14.11
C ASP A 224 -22.32 8.94 -14.94
N ILE A 225 -21.37 9.76 -14.45
CA ILE A 225 -20.01 9.84 -14.99
C ILE A 225 -19.20 8.68 -14.44
N GLY A 226 -18.90 7.71 -15.30
CA GLY A 226 -18.09 6.54 -14.95
C GLY A 226 -16.69 6.59 -15.54
N TYR A 227 -15.89 5.58 -15.24
CA TYR A 227 -14.46 5.52 -15.54
C TYR A 227 -14.11 4.23 -16.30
N ASN A 228 -13.11 4.28 -17.16
CA ASN A 228 -12.53 3.09 -17.74
C ASN A 228 -11.35 2.62 -16.88
N TYR A 229 -11.65 1.96 -15.78
CA TYR A 229 -10.70 1.51 -14.76
C TYR A 229 -10.44 -0.01 -14.80
N ARG A 230 -10.89 -0.67 -15.85
CA ARG A 230 -10.85 -2.12 -15.99
C ARG A 230 -9.42 -2.64 -16.13
N MET A 231 -9.11 -3.71 -15.40
CA MET A 231 -7.90 -4.51 -15.61
C MET A 231 -8.05 -5.38 -16.88
N SER A 232 -6.97 -5.59 -17.62
CA SER A 232 -6.97 -6.53 -18.74
C SER A 232 -6.80 -7.99 -18.26
N ASN A 233 -7.33 -8.92 -19.04
CA ASN A 233 -7.25 -10.35 -18.73
C ASN A 233 -5.80 -10.89 -18.73
N VAL A 234 -4.92 -10.30 -19.54
CA VAL A 234 -3.47 -10.64 -19.55
C VAL A 234 -2.80 -10.24 -18.23
N VAL A 235 -3.11 -9.06 -17.72
CA VAL A 235 -2.59 -8.58 -16.42
C VAL A 235 -3.17 -9.40 -15.27
N ALA A 236 -4.46 -9.71 -15.32
CA ALA A 236 -5.10 -10.56 -14.33
C ALA A 236 -4.57 -11.99 -14.31
N ALA A 237 -4.12 -12.51 -15.46
CA ALA A 237 -3.47 -13.82 -15.55
C ALA A 237 -2.17 -13.89 -14.75
N ILE A 238 -1.37 -12.82 -14.77
CA ILE A 238 -0.19 -12.70 -13.89
C ILE A 238 -0.66 -12.68 -12.43
N GLY A 239 -1.67 -11.86 -12.12
CA GLY A 239 -2.18 -11.70 -10.75
C GLY A 239 -2.68 -13.01 -10.14
N LEU A 240 -3.40 -13.82 -10.91
CA LEU A 240 -3.86 -15.13 -10.44
C LEU A 240 -2.69 -16.04 -10.07
N ALA A 241 -1.67 -16.14 -10.93
CA ALA A 241 -0.49 -16.95 -10.66
C ALA A 241 0.28 -16.47 -9.41
N GLN A 242 0.36 -15.15 -9.22
CA GLN A 242 1.01 -14.54 -8.06
C GLN A 242 0.25 -14.83 -6.76
N VAL A 243 -1.08 -14.75 -6.76
CA VAL A 243 -1.90 -15.06 -5.57
C VAL A 243 -1.78 -16.52 -5.18
N GLU A 244 -1.66 -17.44 -6.12
CA GLU A 244 -1.44 -18.87 -5.84
C GLU A 244 -0.17 -19.13 -5.00
N LYS A 245 0.78 -18.18 -4.98
CA LYS A 245 2.03 -18.22 -4.22
C LYS A 245 2.16 -17.13 -3.14
N ALA A 246 1.05 -16.48 -2.80
CA ALA A 246 1.05 -15.32 -1.89
C ALA A 246 1.74 -15.59 -0.54
N ASP A 247 1.47 -16.74 0.08
CA ASP A 247 2.06 -17.10 1.37
C ASP A 247 3.56 -17.42 1.26
N GLU A 248 4.03 -17.96 0.13
CA GLU A 248 5.45 -18.16 -0.14
C GLU A 248 6.18 -16.80 -0.20
N TYR A 249 5.64 -15.84 -0.95
CA TYR A 249 6.23 -14.50 -1.06
C TYR A 249 6.19 -13.74 0.26
N ARG A 250 5.08 -13.84 1.00
CA ARG A 250 4.96 -13.31 2.36
C ARG A 250 6.07 -13.84 3.27
N ALA A 251 6.27 -15.15 3.31
CA ALA A 251 7.30 -15.78 4.15
C ALA A 251 8.71 -15.30 3.77
N MET A 252 9.02 -15.15 2.47
CA MET A 252 10.30 -14.63 1.98
C MET A 252 10.54 -13.19 2.47
N ARG A 253 9.53 -12.31 2.40
CA ARG A 253 9.64 -10.92 2.87
C ARG A 253 9.87 -10.83 4.37
N ILE A 254 9.11 -11.60 5.15
CA ILE A 254 9.27 -11.68 6.62
C ILE A 254 10.67 -12.16 6.97
N ARG A 255 11.15 -13.24 6.32
CA ARG A 255 12.51 -13.75 6.52
C ARG A 255 13.57 -12.67 6.25
N ASN A 256 13.46 -11.96 5.13
CA ASN A 256 14.41 -10.91 4.77
C ASN A 256 14.45 -9.81 5.83
N HIS A 257 13.29 -9.38 6.33
CA HIS A 257 13.21 -8.38 7.39
C HIS A 257 13.84 -8.86 8.70
N GLN A 258 13.60 -10.13 9.08
CA GLN A 258 14.21 -10.73 10.28
C GLN A 258 15.74 -10.76 10.17
N LEU A 259 16.28 -11.03 8.98
CA LEU A 259 17.72 -11.00 8.74
C LEU A 259 18.30 -9.59 8.87
N TYR A 260 17.65 -8.58 8.29
CA TYR A 260 18.07 -7.18 8.46
C TYR A 260 18.08 -6.78 9.94
N ARG A 261 17.02 -7.10 10.68
CA ARG A 261 16.97 -6.84 12.13
C ARG A 261 18.07 -7.57 12.88
N LYS A 262 18.31 -8.85 12.58
CA LYS A 262 19.38 -9.65 13.20
C LYS A 262 20.74 -9.01 12.99
N PHE A 263 21.02 -8.50 11.79
CA PHE A 263 22.35 -7.95 11.46
C PHE A 263 22.54 -6.47 11.77
N LEU A 264 21.47 -5.69 12.00
CA LEU A 264 21.57 -4.25 12.26
C LEU A 264 21.05 -3.81 13.64
N SER A 265 20.49 -4.70 14.45
CA SER A 265 19.89 -4.34 15.74
C SER A 265 20.87 -3.74 16.76
N ASP A 266 22.16 -4.01 16.59
CA ASP A 266 23.25 -3.54 17.44
C ASP A 266 24.02 -2.34 16.83
N VAL A 267 23.61 -1.83 15.66
CA VAL A 267 24.22 -0.66 15.03
C VAL A 267 23.62 0.61 15.63
N PRO A 268 24.42 1.42 16.37
CA PRO A 268 23.91 2.63 16.99
C PRO A 268 23.35 3.60 15.96
N GLY A 269 22.21 4.23 16.29
CA GLY A 269 21.57 5.22 15.43
C GLY A 269 20.74 4.63 14.28
N VAL A 270 20.73 3.31 14.04
CA VAL A 270 19.83 2.66 13.08
C VAL A 270 18.54 2.21 13.78
N ARG A 271 17.40 2.63 13.26
CA ARG A 271 16.08 2.27 13.78
C ARG A 271 15.21 1.66 12.71
N PHE A 272 14.41 0.68 13.10
CA PHE A 272 13.33 0.06 12.30
C PHE A 272 11.97 0.46 12.87
N GLN A 273 10.88 0.27 12.10
CA GLN A 273 9.53 0.26 12.69
C GLN A 273 9.49 -0.67 13.89
N ALA A 274 8.66 -0.38 14.87
CA ALA A 274 8.42 -1.29 16.00
C ALA A 274 8.07 -2.71 15.50
N PRO A 275 8.42 -3.77 16.24
CA PRO A 275 7.96 -5.11 15.91
C PRO A 275 6.42 -5.18 15.89
N PRO A 276 5.81 -6.20 15.22
CA PRO A 276 4.37 -6.36 15.25
C PRO A 276 3.84 -6.50 16.68
N ALA A 277 2.65 -5.97 16.93
CA ALA A 277 1.95 -6.19 18.18
C ALA A 277 1.60 -7.70 18.35
N PRO A 278 1.28 -8.16 19.57
CA PRO A 278 0.80 -9.52 19.77
C PRO A 278 -0.39 -9.83 18.84
N ASP A 279 -0.43 -11.05 18.31
CA ASP A 279 -1.45 -11.53 17.38
C ASP A 279 -1.57 -10.73 16.07
N CYS A 280 -0.51 -9.96 15.72
CA CYS A 280 -0.37 -9.27 14.44
C CYS A 280 0.81 -9.83 13.63
N VAL A 281 0.73 -9.73 12.30
CA VAL A 281 1.81 -10.13 11.38
C VAL A 281 2.06 -9.03 10.37
N ASP A 282 3.24 -8.43 10.42
CA ASP A 282 3.71 -7.48 9.43
C ASP A 282 4.31 -8.23 8.23
N VAL A 283 4.05 -7.77 7.01
CA VAL A 283 4.56 -8.43 5.79
C VAL A 283 5.83 -7.80 5.25
N CYS A 284 6.27 -6.67 5.82
CA CYS A 284 7.54 -6.03 5.52
C CYS A 284 7.75 -5.82 4.01
N TRP A 285 6.79 -5.12 3.37
CA TRP A 285 6.86 -4.84 1.93
C TRP A 285 8.19 -4.23 1.51
N MET A 286 8.71 -3.27 2.31
CA MET A 286 10.05 -2.70 2.15
C MET A 286 10.80 -2.74 3.49
N ASN A 287 12.07 -3.08 3.44
CA ASN A 287 12.98 -2.99 4.58
C ASN A 287 13.42 -1.55 4.74
N THR A 288 12.74 -0.83 5.59
CA THR A 288 12.98 0.58 5.86
C THR A 288 13.80 0.75 7.12
N ILE A 289 14.77 1.63 7.06
CA ILE A 289 15.51 2.09 8.24
C ILE A 289 15.47 3.61 8.32
N VAL A 290 15.64 4.09 9.53
CA VAL A 290 15.88 5.50 9.82
C VAL A 290 17.22 5.60 10.50
N VAL A 291 18.01 6.59 10.13
CA VAL A 291 19.36 6.82 10.66
C VAL A 291 19.37 8.12 11.45
N ASP A 292 19.65 8.03 12.75
CA ASP A 292 19.89 9.20 13.59
C ASP A 292 21.32 9.69 13.39
N PRO A 293 21.55 10.82 12.69
CA PRO A 293 22.91 11.28 12.39
C PRO A 293 23.73 11.64 13.63
N ALA A 294 23.08 12.03 14.73
CA ALA A 294 23.78 12.36 15.96
C ALA A 294 24.37 11.14 16.68
N VAL A 295 23.82 9.95 16.41
CA VAL A 295 24.24 8.69 17.02
C VAL A 295 25.03 7.83 16.03
N TYR A 296 24.60 7.77 14.77
CA TYR A 296 25.24 6.98 13.71
C TYR A 296 26.56 7.61 13.21
N GLY A 297 26.68 8.95 13.30
CA GLY A 297 27.85 9.70 12.86
C GLY A 297 27.75 10.27 11.46
N HIS A 298 26.84 9.77 10.62
CA HIS A 298 26.60 10.20 9.24
C HIS A 298 25.13 10.39 8.97
N GLY A 299 24.78 11.31 8.06
CA GLY A 299 23.42 11.51 7.60
C GLY A 299 22.96 10.42 6.62
N LYS A 300 21.64 10.34 6.44
CA LYS A 300 20.99 9.45 5.46
C LYS A 300 21.62 9.56 4.07
N ASP A 301 21.85 10.80 3.58
CA ASP A 301 22.30 11.03 2.22
C ASP A 301 23.75 10.54 1.99
N ASP A 302 24.61 10.68 3.00
CA ASP A 302 25.98 10.15 2.98
C ASP A 302 25.97 8.62 2.92
N LEU A 303 25.11 7.97 3.74
CA LEU A 303 24.98 6.52 3.75
C LEU A 303 24.40 6.01 2.41
N ILE A 304 23.40 6.66 1.84
CA ILE A 304 22.86 6.34 0.51
C ILE A 304 23.93 6.42 -0.57
N ALA A 305 24.73 7.49 -0.57
CA ALA A 305 25.84 7.66 -1.51
C ALA A 305 26.86 6.52 -1.37
N HIS A 306 27.26 6.19 -0.13
CA HIS A 306 28.18 5.11 0.15
C HIS A 306 27.63 3.73 -0.30
N LEU A 307 26.37 3.42 -0.01
CA LEU A 307 25.71 2.18 -0.46
C LEU A 307 25.71 2.07 -1.99
N LYS A 308 25.42 3.18 -2.69
CA LYS A 308 25.45 3.24 -4.15
C LYS A 308 26.83 2.95 -4.72
N GLU A 309 27.91 3.49 -4.12
CA GLU A 309 29.30 3.18 -4.51
C GLU A 309 29.63 1.69 -4.35
N GLN A 310 29.00 1.03 -3.38
CA GLN A 310 29.12 -0.40 -3.17
C GLN A 310 28.17 -1.25 -4.06
N GLY A 311 27.47 -0.63 -5.02
CA GLY A 311 26.53 -1.31 -5.92
C GLY A 311 25.22 -1.75 -5.24
N ILE A 312 24.80 -1.09 -4.17
CA ILE A 312 23.58 -1.35 -3.44
C ILE A 312 22.59 -0.21 -3.72
N ASP A 313 21.44 -0.54 -4.34
CA ASP A 313 20.39 0.43 -4.65
C ASP A 313 19.50 0.70 -3.42
N THR A 314 18.99 1.92 -3.33
CA THR A 314 18.14 2.39 -2.24
C THR A 314 17.05 3.33 -2.77
N ARG A 315 16.03 3.62 -1.97
CA ARG A 315 15.02 4.65 -2.28
C ARG A 315 14.72 5.48 -1.06
N LEU A 316 14.43 6.76 -1.27
CA LEU A 316 13.98 7.66 -0.21
C LEU A 316 12.60 7.25 0.31
N LEU A 317 12.32 7.53 1.58
CA LEU A 317 10.97 7.45 2.13
C LEU A 317 10.07 8.55 1.56
N PHE A 318 8.78 8.43 1.82
CA PHE A 318 7.79 9.39 1.36
C PHE A 318 8.01 10.78 1.96
N THR A 319 7.79 11.80 1.16
CA THR A 319 7.69 13.18 1.64
C THR A 319 6.27 13.44 2.12
N GLY A 320 6.12 13.96 3.31
CA GLY A 320 4.81 14.24 3.93
C GLY A 320 3.86 15.02 3.02
N MET A 321 2.58 14.70 3.09
CA MET A 321 1.53 15.32 2.26
C MET A 321 1.45 16.82 2.51
N HIS A 322 1.64 17.28 3.75
CA HIS A 322 1.65 18.71 4.12
C HIS A 322 2.79 19.49 3.46
N ARG A 323 3.88 18.83 3.05
CA ARG A 323 5.00 19.45 2.30
C ARG A 323 4.75 19.49 0.79
N GLN A 324 3.73 18.80 0.26
CA GLN A 324 3.45 18.74 -1.17
C GLN A 324 2.79 20.03 -1.68
N LYS A 325 3.41 20.64 -2.70
CA LYS A 325 2.84 21.82 -3.37
C LYS A 325 1.43 21.54 -3.91
N ALA A 326 1.23 20.35 -4.49
CA ALA A 326 -0.05 19.94 -5.04
C ALA A 326 -1.19 19.95 -4.01
N MET A 327 -0.92 19.58 -2.75
CA MET A 327 -1.92 19.60 -1.69
C MET A 327 -2.29 21.05 -1.30
N ARG A 328 -1.30 21.92 -1.18
CA ARG A 328 -1.56 23.36 -0.93
C ARG A 328 -2.35 24.00 -2.06
N ASP A 329 -1.97 23.74 -3.32
CA ASP A 329 -2.66 24.28 -4.49
C ASP A 329 -4.10 23.78 -4.61
N PHE A 330 -4.36 22.53 -4.17
CA PHE A 330 -5.72 21.97 -4.10
C PHE A 330 -6.56 22.59 -2.97
N GLY A 331 -5.95 23.32 -2.04
CA GLY A 331 -6.59 23.96 -0.90
C GLY A 331 -6.78 23.05 0.31
N CYS A 332 -5.89 22.06 0.48
CA CYS A 332 -5.79 21.31 1.73
C CYS A 332 -5.17 22.18 2.83
N ASP A 333 -5.56 21.95 4.07
CA ASP A 333 -4.87 22.54 5.22
C ASP A 333 -3.54 21.78 5.45
N CYS A 334 -2.44 22.48 5.20
CA CYS A 334 -1.08 22.00 5.38
C CYS A 334 -0.34 22.74 6.51
N SER A 335 -1.05 23.51 7.34
CA SER A 335 -0.46 24.36 8.39
C SER A 335 -0.17 23.62 9.69
N GLY A 336 -0.61 22.36 9.82
CA GLY A 336 -0.36 21.54 11.01
C GLY A 336 1.11 21.26 11.25
N ASP A 337 1.44 20.82 12.47
CA ASP A 337 2.76 20.35 12.87
C ASP A 337 2.81 18.83 12.77
N TYR A 338 3.80 18.32 12.03
CA TYR A 338 3.96 16.89 11.71
C TYR A 338 5.39 16.41 11.96
N PRO A 339 5.90 16.54 13.21
CA PRO A 339 7.32 16.32 13.51
C PRO A 339 7.79 14.88 13.24
N VAL A 340 6.92 13.90 13.45
CA VAL A 340 7.29 12.49 13.19
C VAL A 340 7.43 12.24 11.69
N CYS A 341 6.47 12.68 10.89
CA CYS A 341 6.54 12.57 9.43
C CYS A 341 7.77 13.27 8.88
N ASP A 342 8.07 14.48 9.37
CA ASP A 342 9.23 15.25 8.95
C ASP A 342 10.54 14.52 9.25
N TRP A 343 10.67 14.02 10.48
CA TRP A 343 11.83 13.26 10.90
C TRP A 343 12.04 11.98 10.08
N LEU A 344 10.97 11.23 9.81
CA LEU A 344 11.00 10.03 8.94
C LEU A 344 11.44 10.39 7.52
N THR A 345 10.87 11.45 6.94
CA THR A 345 11.23 11.94 5.60
C THR A 345 12.71 12.32 5.50
N GLU A 346 13.22 12.99 6.54
CA GLU A 346 14.59 13.52 6.55
C GLU A 346 15.66 12.48 6.85
N ASN A 347 15.31 11.41 7.58
CA ASN A 347 16.30 10.46 8.08
C ASN A 347 16.10 9.02 7.60
N GLY A 348 15.01 8.71 6.87
CA GLY A 348 14.69 7.35 6.47
C GLY A 348 14.86 7.06 4.99
N PHE A 349 15.11 5.78 4.66
CA PHE A 349 15.20 5.26 3.30
C PHE A 349 14.96 3.75 3.23
N TYR A 350 14.71 3.21 2.00
CA TYR A 350 14.53 1.78 1.76
C TYR A 350 15.84 1.08 1.45
N LEU A 351 16.03 -0.08 2.06
CA LEU A 351 17.04 -1.06 1.66
C LEU A 351 16.48 -2.04 0.62
N PRO A 352 17.33 -2.79 -0.08
CA PRO A 352 16.90 -3.88 -0.95
C PRO A 352 15.91 -4.81 -0.26
N SER A 353 14.81 -5.13 -0.93
CA SER A 353 13.64 -5.78 -0.31
C SER A 353 13.00 -6.85 -1.20
N GLY A 354 13.60 -7.21 -2.34
CA GLY A 354 13.08 -8.24 -3.24
C GLY A 354 12.82 -9.57 -2.53
N SER A 355 11.76 -10.29 -2.91
CA SER A 355 11.45 -11.60 -2.32
C SER A 355 12.57 -12.60 -2.51
N ASN A 356 13.28 -12.54 -3.64
CA ASN A 356 14.38 -13.42 -4.03
C ASN A 356 15.75 -13.07 -3.43
N LEU A 357 15.87 -12.06 -2.55
CA LEU A 357 17.12 -11.71 -1.89
C LEU A 357 17.71 -12.89 -1.14
N GLN A 358 19.02 -13.12 -1.35
CA GLN A 358 19.77 -14.14 -0.65
C GLN A 358 20.32 -13.60 0.68
N GLU A 359 20.46 -14.47 1.68
CA GLU A 359 21.02 -14.11 2.99
C GLU A 359 22.38 -13.42 2.88
N ALA A 360 23.28 -13.95 2.04
CA ALA A 360 24.59 -13.34 1.80
C ALA A 360 24.54 -11.93 1.22
N GLN A 361 23.50 -11.59 0.42
CA GLN A 361 23.29 -10.23 -0.07
C GLN A 361 22.87 -9.30 1.06
N ILE A 362 21.95 -9.75 1.93
CA ILE A 362 21.49 -9.00 3.09
C ILE A 362 22.65 -8.79 4.08
N GLU A 363 23.43 -9.81 4.35
CA GLU A 363 24.62 -9.73 5.21
C GLU A 363 25.63 -8.70 4.66
N ARG A 364 25.92 -8.75 3.36
CA ARG A 364 26.78 -7.75 2.70
C ARG A 364 26.26 -6.33 2.85
N ILE A 365 24.93 -6.10 2.67
CA ILE A 365 24.32 -4.78 2.83
C ILE A 365 24.51 -4.29 4.28
N CYS A 366 24.23 -5.16 5.24
CA CYS A 366 24.34 -4.83 6.65
C CYS A 366 25.81 -4.57 7.08
N ASP A 367 26.75 -5.32 6.52
CA ASP A 367 28.18 -5.10 6.75
C ASP A 367 28.66 -3.74 6.24
N VAL A 368 28.18 -3.30 5.07
CA VAL A 368 28.48 -1.97 4.52
C VAL A 368 27.93 -0.88 5.43
N ILE A 369 26.68 -1.00 5.90
CA ILE A 369 26.05 -0.06 6.82
C ILE A 369 26.82 0.00 8.14
N ARG A 370 27.17 -1.15 8.72
CA ARG A 370 27.90 -1.25 9.99
C ARG A 370 29.30 -0.63 9.92
N LYS A 371 30.03 -0.90 8.84
CA LYS A 371 31.39 -0.38 8.67
C LYS A 371 31.40 1.14 8.49
N PHE A 372 30.41 1.69 7.83
CA PHE A 372 30.28 3.13 7.61
C PHE A 372 29.97 3.89 8.92
N ALA A 373 29.26 3.28 9.87
CA ALA A 373 29.00 3.87 11.20
C ALA A 373 30.28 4.08 12.03
N ASN A 374 31.35 3.35 11.74
CA ASN A 374 32.58 3.35 12.55
C ASN A 374 33.75 4.11 11.90
N VAL A 375 33.50 4.85 10.85
CA VAL A 375 34.45 5.71 10.15
C VAL A 375 34.22 7.15 10.55
#